data_f5677b5609dd54b05633fa802f2c7eb2
#
_entry.id   f5677b5609dd54b05633fa802f2c7eb2
#
_cell.length_a   1.000
_cell.length_b   1.000
_cell.length_c   1.000
_cell.angle_alpha   90.00
_cell.angle_beta   90.00
_cell.angle_gamma   90.00
#
_symmetry.space_group_name_H-M   'P 1'
#
loop_
_entity.id
_entity.type
_entity.pdbx_description
1 polymer ?
#
loop_
_entity_poly.entity_id
_entity_poly.type
_entity_poly.pdbx_seq_one_letter_code
_entity_poly.pdbx_strand_id
1 'polypeptide(L)'
;MTDAKKRELIVRPTASKFSLTASLSKLKEKGITILNVNPKEVLGKGFRTLYESEDADMVICKTVEDLKNLKSSGKSVGYLKKVLSNADVEEIERASQAGADFVIVDAPDWKIIPLENIIAKLYKSNTKVFAIAKSLSEITTMFAVLELGVDGVILSTDNEDEIEMAKQHLQITKFPMKVAKIVQVKDVGTGERVCVDTTSMMSLGEGILVGSKSNFMLLVHNESVGSSFTSPRPFRVNAGAVYCYTIVPDGKTRYLSELESGSEVWIVNKEGLARKATVGRSKIETRPLRMLRAEIEGEAGTVILQNAETIRLVATDGKPVSVTEVKVGDEVLGYGKSAAGRHFGIEVDEYIIEK
;
A
#
# COMPACT_ATOMS: atom_id res chain seq x y z
N MET A 1 -16.83 5.56 1.15
CA MET A 1 -15.57 5.99 0.51
C MET A 1 -14.66 6.39 1.65
N THR A 2 -13.73 5.54 2.04
CA THR A 2 -12.70 5.92 3.02
C THR A 2 -11.60 6.60 2.24
N ASP A 3 -11.44 7.91 2.45
CA ASP A 3 -10.25 8.62 1.99
C ASP A 3 -9.02 7.84 2.44
N ALA A 4 -8.09 7.64 1.52
CA ALA A 4 -6.87 6.92 1.82
C ALA A 4 -6.16 7.64 2.98
N LYS A 5 -6.07 6.96 4.11
CA LYS A 5 -5.54 7.47 5.37
C LYS A 5 -4.11 7.99 5.16
N LYS A 6 -3.91 9.30 5.28
CA LYS A 6 -2.58 9.91 5.14
C LYS A 6 -1.72 9.48 6.31
N ARG A 7 -0.75 8.59 6.06
CA ARG A 7 0.19 8.08 7.06
C ARG A 7 1.31 9.10 7.33
N GLU A 8 1.75 9.17 8.58
CA GLU A 8 2.78 10.12 9.02
C GLU A 8 4.07 9.38 9.42
N LEU A 9 5.23 9.94 9.03
CA LEU A 9 6.53 9.53 9.55
C LEU A 9 7.01 10.57 10.56
N ILE A 10 7.35 10.09 11.74
CA ILE A 10 7.96 10.89 12.79
C ILE A 10 9.37 10.32 12.99
N VAL A 11 10.38 11.16 12.98
CA VAL A 11 11.76 10.76 13.21
C VAL A 11 12.16 11.11 14.64
N ARG A 12 12.65 10.12 15.37
CA ARG A 12 13.28 10.30 16.68
C ARG A 12 14.79 10.17 16.52
N PRO A 13 15.52 11.28 16.53
CA PRO A 13 16.98 11.27 16.45
C PRO A 13 17.61 10.52 17.63
N THR A 14 18.70 9.80 17.37
CA THR A 14 19.44 9.02 18.36
C THR A 14 20.77 9.64 18.74
N ALA A 15 21.38 10.45 17.84
CA ALA A 15 22.66 11.12 18.07
C ALA A 15 22.53 12.49 18.76
N SER A 16 23.64 12.95 19.31
CA SER A 16 23.72 14.28 19.92
C SER A 16 23.53 15.41 18.90
N LYS A 17 22.98 16.51 19.37
CA LYS A 17 22.45 17.71 18.69
C LYS A 17 23.14 18.23 17.40
N PHE A 18 24.41 17.96 17.16
CA PHE A 18 25.16 18.58 16.07
C PHE A 18 25.11 17.90 14.72
N SER A 19 25.04 16.58 14.66
CA SER A 19 24.93 15.83 13.38
C SER A 19 23.54 15.93 12.78
N LEU A 20 22.52 16.03 13.62
CA LEU A 20 21.12 16.09 13.24
C LEU A 20 20.76 17.29 12.37
N THR A 21 21.31 18.47 12.67
CA THR A 21 20.93 19.71 12.01
C THR A 21 21.40 19.81 10.55
N ALA A 22 22.50 19.17 10.19
CA ALA A 22 22.99 19.16 8.82
C ALA A 22 22.21 18.16 7.94
N SER A 23 21.97 16.96 8.46
CA SER A 23 21.24 15.91 7.75
C SER A 23 19.74 16.21 7.63
N LEU A 24 19.12 16.72 8.69
CA LEU A 24 17.70 17.06 8.69
C LEU A 24 17.36 18.31 7.89
N SER A 25 18.30 19.22 7.63
CA SER A 25 18.04 20.38 6.77
C SER A 25 17.65 19.97 5.35
N LYS A 26 18.19 18.87 4.82
CA LYS A 26 17.79 18.29 3.53
C LYS A 26 16.40 17.63 3.57
N LEU A 27 15.93 17.24 4.74
CA LEU A 27 14.62 16.59 4.93
C LEU A 27 13.50 17.59 5.21
N LYS A 28 13.84 18.86 5.46
CA LYS A 28 12.92 19.97 5.75
C LYS A 28 11.82 20.14 4.71
N GLU A 29 12.16 20.04 3.43
CA GLU A 29 11.22 20.19 2.31
C GLU A 29 10.17 19.09 2.25
N LYS A 30 10.29 18.07 3.10
CA LYS A 30 9.53 16.84 3.05
C LYS A 30 8.46 16.69 4.14
N GLY A 31 8.25 17.70 5.00
CA GLY A 31 7.18 17.75 5.99
C GLY A 31 7.27 16.68 7.10
N ILE A 32 8.49 16.36 7.54
CA ILE A 32 8.73 15.38 8.62
C ILE A 32 8.53 16.03 9.98
N THR A 33 7.85 15.31 10.87
CA THR A 33 7.76 15.64 12.30
C THR A 33 8.95 15.04 13.04
N ILE A 34 9.55 15.79 13.95
CA ILE A 34 10.69 15.35 14.76
C ILE A 34 10.26 15.18 16.22
N LEU A 35 10.56 14.01 16.78
CA LEU A 35 10.30 13.69 18.18
C LEU A 35 11.52 13.94 19.06
N ASN A 36 11.30 14.42 20.28
CA ASN A 36 12.32 14.61 21.33
C ASN A 36 13.46 15.57 20.99
N VAL A 37 13.24 16.51 20.07
CA VAL A 37 14.14 17.65 19.86
C VAL A 37 13.51 18.87 20.48
N ASN A 38 14.26 19.60 21.32
CA ASN A 38 13.77 20.83 21.93
C ASN A 38 13.30 21.81 20.83
N PRO A 39 12.04 22.26 20.84
CA PRO A 39 11.51 23.16 19.81
C PRO A 39 12.39 24.41 19.60
N LYS A 40 12.97 24.94 20.65
CA LYS A 40 13.85 26.13 20.59
C LYS A 40 15.12 25.90 19.77
N GLU A 41 15.59 24.67 19.64
CA GLU A 41 16.80 24.34 18.88
C GLU A 41 16.54 24.22 17.37
N VAL A 42 15.29 24.01 16.99
CA VAL A 42 14.85 23.88 15.59
C VAL A 42 13.94 25.00 15.11
N LEU A 43 13.71 26.01 15.95
CA LEU A 43 12.92 27.20 15.64
C LEU A 43 13.45 27.89 14.34
N GLY A 44 12.56 28.19 13.43
CA GLY A 44 12.91 28.78 12.13
C GLY A 44 13.48 27.81 11.09
N LYS A 45 13.74 26.53 11.44
CA LYS A 45 14.24 25.53 10.51
C LYS A 45 13.12 24.82 9.73
N GLY A 46 11.83 25.09 10.04
CA GLY A 46 10.65 24.60 9.32
C GLY A 46 10.31 23.13 9.57
N PHE A 47 10.73 22.59 10.70
CA PHE A 47 10.29 21.29 11.17
C PHE A 47 9.08 21.41 12.07
N ARG A 48 8.16 20.46 11.95
CA ARG A 48 7.11 20.23 12.93
C ARG A 48 7.69 19.44 14.10
N THR A 49 7.48 19.88 15.33
CA THR A 49 8.06 19.30 16.53
C THR A 49 7.03 18.53 17.34
N LEU A 50 7.46 17.42 17.92
CA LEU A 50 6.70 16.60 18.85
C LEU A 50 7.55 16.44 20.11
N TYR A 51 7.13 17.10 21.21
CA TYR A 51 7.92 17.18 22.44
C TYR A 51 7.03 17.34 23.69
N GLU A 52 7.62 17.20 24.87
CA GLU A 52 6.95 17.35 26.18
C GLU A 52 6.78 18.81 26.63
N SER A 53 7.07 19.79 25.79
CA SER A 53 6.97 21.22 26.10
C SER A 53 5.84 21.87 25.31
N GLU A 54 5.18 22.84 25.93
CA GLU A 54 4.15 23.67 25.29
C GLU A 54 4.66 24.51 24.10
N ASP A 55 5.97 24.63 23.93
CA ASP A 55 6.57 25.29 22.76
C ASP A 55 6.49 24.40 21.48
N ALA A 56 6.18 23.11 21.62
CA ALA A 56 6.08 22.18 20.48
C ALA A 56 4.78 22.37 19.67
N ASP A 57 4.80 21.96 18.42
CA ASP A 57 3.61 21.91 17.55
C ASP A 57 2.64 20.80 17.98
N MET A 58 3.20 19.71 18.50
CA MET A 58 2.47 18.58 19.09
C MET A 58 3.03 18.32 20.49
N VAL A 59 2.19 18.33 21.50
CA VAL A 59 2.60 18.21 22.91
C VAL A 59 2.35 16.79 23.40
N ILE A 60 3.35 16.18 24.05
CA ILE A 60 3.25 14.85 24.66
C ILE A 60 2.95 15.01 26.15
N CYS A 61 1.87 14.36 26.60
CA CYS A 61 1.54 14.23 28.01
C CYS A 61 1.91 12.85 28.53
N LYS A 62 2.32 12.79 29.81
CA LYS A 62 2.60 11.54 30.53
C LYS A 62 1.44 11.06 31.36
N THR A 63 0.50 11.94 31.67
CA THR A 63 -0.72 11.62 32.43
C THR A 63 -1.96 12.07 31.70
N VAL A 64 -3.10 11.43 31.99
CA VAL A 64 -4.41 11.80 31.41
C VAL A 64 -4.89 13.13 32.01
N GLU A 65 -4.42 13.52 33.21
CA GLU A 65 -4.75 14.80 33.83
C GLU A 65 -4.09 15.97 33.12
N ASP A 66 -2.78 15.84 32.80
CA ASP A 66 -2.05 16.87 32.03
C ASP A 66 -2.68 17.09 30.65
N LEU A 67 -3.16 16.01 30.03
CA LEU A 67 -3.83 16.07 28.75
C LEU A 67 -5.08 16.96 28.79
N LYS A 68 -5.91 16.83 29.83
CA LYS A 68 -7.10 17.67 29.99
C LYS A 68 -6.76 19.13 30.18
N ASN A 69 -5.71 19.42 30.93
CA ASN A 69 -5.25 20.80 31.19
C ASN A 69 -4.70 21.47 29.92
N LEU A 70 -3.90 20.73 29.13
CA LEU A 70 -3.27 21.27 27.92
C LEU A 70 -4.24 21.34 26.71
N LYS A 71 -5.31 20.60 26.70
CA LYS A 71 -6.28 20.64 25.61
C LYS A 71 -6.91 22.03 25.42
N SER A 72 -7.00 22.84 26.47
CA SER A 72 -7.51 24.22 26.41
C SER A 72 -6.57 25.20 25.68
N SER A 73 -5.31 24.81 25.41
CA SER A 73 -4.32 25.66 24.73
C SER A 73 -4.49 25.75 23.21
N GLY A 74 -5.40 24.97 22.61
CA GLY A 74 -5.63 24.93 21.15
C GLY A 74 -4.56 24.19 20.36
N LYS A 75 -3.61 23.51 21.03
CA LYS A 75 -2.55 22.70 20.42
C LYS A 75 -2.99 21.25 20.21
N SER A 76 -2.25 20.55 19.35
CA SER A 76 -2.38 19.10 19.20
C SER A 76 -1.70 18.41 20.39
N VAL A 77 -2.50 17.73 21.23
CA VAL A 77 -2.04 17.13 22.48
C VAL A 77 -2.25 15.62 22.41
N GLY A 78 -1.25 14.86 22.81
CA GLY A 78 -1.29 13.40 22.78
C GLY A 78 -0.67 12.75 24.00
N TYR A 79 -0.83 11.44 24.07
CA TYR A 79 -0.43 10.63 25.19
C TYR A 79 0.56 9.56 24.76
N LEU A 80 1.72 9.49 25.46
CA LEU A 80 2.72 8.45 25.23
C LEU A 80 2.61 7.38 26.30
N LYS A 81 2.49 6.12 25.87
CA LYS A 81 2.40 4.99 26.77
C LYS A 81 3.28 3.83 26.32
N LYS A 82 4.08 3.33 27.27
CA LYS A 82 4.73 2.02 27.14
C LYS A 82 3.71 0.94 27.48
N VAL A 83 3.43 0.07 26.52
CA VAL A 83 2.41 -0.98 26.65
C VAL A 83 3.07 -2.30 27.04
N LEU A 84 2.81 -2.75 28.26
CA LEU A 84 3.31 -4.00 28.83
C LEU A 84 2.16 -4.95 29.22
N SER A 85 0.94 -4.43 29.35
CA SER A 85 -0.23 -5.15 29.83
C SER A 85 -1.53 -4.62 29.21
N ASN A 86 -2.65 -5.34 29.38
CA ASN A 86 -3.97 -4.87 28.99
C ASN A 86 -4.42 -3.60 29.75
N ALA A 87 -3.95 -3.41 30.99
CA ALA A 87 -4.24 -2.19 31.74
C ALA A 87 -3.70 -0.92 31.04
N ASP A 88 -2.54 -1.04 30.36
CA ASP A 88 -1.96 0.05 29.58
C ASP A 88 -2.80 0.36 28.33
N VAL A 89 -3.41 -0.65 27.71
CA VAL A 89 -4.34 -0.47 26.58
C VAL A 89 -5.60 0.26 27.04
N GLU A 90 -6.13 -0.04 28.22
CA GLU A 90 -7.28 0.66 28.81
C GLU A 90 -6.94 2.12 29.16
N GLU A 91 -5.70 2.39 29.57
CA GLU A 91 -5.23 3.74 29.84
C GLU A 91 -5.14 4.57 28.56
N ILE A 92 -4.68 3.98 27.45
CA ILE A 92 -4.69 4.60 26.12
C ILE A 92 -6.14 4.93 25.70
N GLU A 93 -7.07 4.02 25.91
CA GLU A 93 -8.50 4.26 25.63
C GLU A 93 -9.05 5.44 26.45
N ARG A 94 -8.72 5.50 27.75
CA ARG A 94 -9.08 6.64 28.62
C ARG A 94 -8.48 7.95 28.13
N ALA A 95 -7.22 7.95 27.66
CA ALA A 95 -6.60 9.14 27.07
C ALA A 95 -7.35 9.61 25.82
N SER A 96 -7.76 8.69 24.94
CA SER A 96 -8.59 9.00 23.78
C SER A 96 -9.94 9.60 24.18
N GLN A 97 -10.63 9.01 25.15
CA GLN A 97 -11.90 9.52 25.70
C GLN A 97 -11.74 10.89 26.36
N ALA A 98 -10.57 11.18 26.94
CA ALA A 98 -10.24 12.49 27.49
C ALA A 98 -9.90 13.55 26.41
N GLY A 99 -9.95 13.18 25.13
CA GLY A 99 -9.78 14.07 23.99
C GLY A 99 -8.36 14.14 23.43
N ALA A 100 -7.53 13.13 23.62
CA ALA A 100 -6.22 13.07 22.97
C ALA A 100 -6.36 13.15 21.44
N ASP A 101 -5.59 14.01 20.79
CA ASP A 101 -5.54 14.08 19.32
C ASP A 101 -4.72 12.91 18.74
N PHE A 102 -3.76 12.40 19.52
CA PHE A 102 -2.97 11.24 19.16
C PHE A 102 -2.52 10.48 20.40
N VAL A 103 -2.18 9.21 20.19
CA VAL A 103 -1.49 8.36 21.17
C VAL A 103 -0.22 7.79 20.55
N ILE A 104 0.83 7.69 21.34
CA ILE A 104 2.10 7.07 20.96
C ILE A 104 2.22 5.76 21.73
N VAL A 105 2.29 4.67 20.98
CA VAL A 105 2.40 3.31 21.51
C VAL A 105 3.85 2.86 21.46
N ASP A 106 4.46 2.65 22.61
CA ASP A 106 5.75 1.99 22.75
C ASP A 106 5.51 0.56 23.28
N ALA A 107 5.51 -0.41 22.37
CA ALA A 107 5.35 -1.82 22.72
C ALA A 107 6.66 -2.57 22.42
N PRO A 108 7.58 -2.71 23.40
CA PRO A 108 8.91 -3.31 23.18
C PRO A 108 8.84 -4.79 22.82
N ASP A 109 7.85 -5.51 23.38
CA ASP A 109 7.61 -6.92 23.17
C ASP A 109 6.20 -7.12 22.62
N TRP A 110 6.02 -8.11 21.69
CA TRP A 110 4.70 -8.49 21.17
C TRP A 110 3.88 -7.32 20.59
N LYS A 111 4.45 -6.57 19.66
CA LYS A 111 3.87 -5.32 19.14
C LYS A 111 2.52 -5.50 18.42
N ILE A 112 2.31 -6.64 17.76
CA ILE A 112 1.13 -6.84 16.89
C ILE A 112 -0.15 -6.89 17.73
N ILE A 113 -0.25 -7.78 18.70
CA ILE A 113 -1.47 -7.98 19.49
C ILE A 113 -1.90 -6.72 20.27
N PRO A 114 -1.00 -6.03 21.00
CA PRO A 114 -1.35 -4.76 21.63
C PRO A 114 -1.83 -3.71 20.63
N LEU A 115 -1.20 -3.61 19.44
CA LEU A 115 -1.63 -2.67 18.40
C LEU A 115 -3.00 -3.01 17.82
N GLU A 116 -3.31 -4.30 17.59
CA GLU A 116 -4.64 -4.75 17.18
C GLU A 116 -5.72 -4.29 18.17
N ASN A 117 -5.50 -4.53 19.45
CA ASN A 117 -6.43 -4.14 20.51
C ASN A 117 -6.64 -2.62 20.54
N ILE A 118 -5.55 -1.83 20.47
CA ILE A 118 -5.61 -0.37 20.47
C ILE A 118 -6.34 0.16 19.24
N ILE A 119 -5.98 -0.32 18.03
CA ILE A 119 -6.61 0.09 16.79
C ILE A 119 -8.10 -0.24 16.80
N ALA A 120 -8.47 -1.44 17.25
CA ALA A 120 -9.87 -1.85 17.34
C ALA A 120 -10.68 -0.97 18.31
N LYS A 121 -10.13 -0.64 19.49
CA LYS A 121 -10.77 0.22 20.48
C LYS A 121 -10.91 1.66 20.00
N LEU A 122 -9.91 2.19 19.30
CA LEU A 122 -9.87 3.57 18.83
C LEU A 122 -10.45 3.78 17.43
N TYR A 123 -10.91 2.73 16.76
CA TYR A 123 -11.39 2.76 15.37
C TYR A 123 -12.45 3.84 15.08
N LYS A 124 -13.32 4.11 16.05
CA LYS A 124 -14.40 5.13 15.92
C LYS A 124 -14.03 6.48 16.53
N SER A 125 -12.84 6.63 17.07
CA SER A 125 -12.36 7.88 17.64
C SER A 125 -11.64 8.74 16.58
N ASN A 126 -11.46 10.02 16.86
CA ASN A 126 -10.64 10.91 16.06
C ASN A 126 -9.15 10.89 16.51
N THR A 127 -8.81 10.04 17.47
CA THR A 127 -7.45 9.94 18.01
C THR A 127 -6.55 9.17 17.07
N LYS A 128 -5.47 9.79 16.62
CA LYS A 128 -4.46 9.11 15.78
C LYS A 128 -3.61 8.15 16.61
N VAL A 129 -3.25 7.03 16.03
CA VAL A 129 -2.36 6.03 16.65
C VAL A 129 -0.99 6.08 15.98
N PHE A 130 0.04 6.44 16.73
CA PHE A 130 1.43 6.37 16.33
C PHE A 130 2.12 5.23 17.05
N ALA A 131 2.95 4.44 16.34
CA ALA A 131 3.71 3.34 16.92
C ALA A 131 5.21 3.52 16.74
N ILE A 132 5.99 3.16 17.74
CA ILE A 132 7.45 3.22 17.68
C ILE A 132 7.99 1.99 16.94
N ALA A 133 8.65 2.22 15.79
CA ALA A 133 9.31 1.19 14.99
C ALA A 133 10.83 1.18 15.26
N LYS A 134 11.41 -0.02 15.35
CA LYS A 134 12.85 -0.22 15.50
C LYS A 134 13.55 -0.50 14.17
N SER A 135 12.78 -0.83 13.12
CA SER A 135 13.31 -1.17 11.80
C SER A 135 12.30 -0.85 10.70
N LEU A 136 12.79 -0.79 9.46
CA LEU A 136 11.94 -0.61 8.27
C LEU A 136 10.93 -1.75 8.08
N SER A 137 11.31 -2.98 8.41
CA SER A 137 10.40 -4.14 8.30
C SER A 137 9.22 -4.04 9.27
N GLU A 138 9.43 -3.50 10.47
CA GLU A 138 8.34 -3.25 11.42
C GLU A 138 7.34 -2.21 10.92
N ILE A 139 7.79 -1.20 10.18
CA ILE A 139 6.92 -0.16 9.61
C ILE A 139 5.84 -0.78 8.71
N THR A 140 6.25 -1.68 7.81
CA THR A 140 5.30 -2.38 6.91
C THR A 140 4.26 -3.17 7.70
N THR A 141 4.71 -3.91 8.71
CA THR A 141 3.84 -4.70 9.58
C THR A 141 2.83 -3.82 10.33
N MET A 142 3.29 -2.71 10.94
CA MET A 142 2.44 -1.79 11.70
C MET A 142 1.36 -1.14 10.84
N PHE A 143 1.66 -0.88 9.56
CA PHE A 143 0.67 -0.34 8.63
C PHE A 143 -0.32 -1.40 8.10
N ALA A 144 -0.03 -2.67 8.26
CA ALA A 144 -0.90 -3.77 7.83
C ALA A 144 -1.78 -4.34 8.96
N VAL A 145 -1.57 -3.94 10.21
CA VAL A 145 -2.32 -4.45 11.37
C VAL A 145 -3.82 -4.13 11.19
N LEU A 146 -4.67 -5.16 11.22
CA LEU A 146 -6.13 -5.09 11.03
C LEU A 146 -6.56 -4.38 9.72
N GLU A 147 -5.75 -4.41 8.67
CA GLU A 147 -5.98 -3.68 7.41
C GLU A 147 -6.05 -2.14 7.54
N LEU A 148 -6.38 -1.63 8.73
CA LEU A 148 -6.44 -0.20 9.05
C LEU A 148 -5.05 0.37 9.30
N GLY A 149 -4.20 -0.39 9.98
CA GLY A 149 -2.87 0.01 10.41
C GLY A 149 -2.89 1.19 11.39
N VAL A 150 -1.69 1.62 11.77
CA VAL A 150 -1.49 2.85 12.54
C VAL A 150 -1.57 4.09 11.63
N ASP A 151 -1.80 5.27 12.22
CA ASP A 151 -1.84 6.55 11.50
C ASP A 151 -0.44 7.05 11.15
N GLY A 152 0.56 6.61 11.90
CA GLY A 152 1.95 6.92 11.60
C GLY A 152 2.91 6.09 12.45
N VAL A 153 4.18 6.21 12.10
CA VAL A 153 5.26 5.50 12.79
C VAL A 153 6.34 6.46 13.25
N ILE A 154 6.95 6.12 14.36
CA ILE A 154 8.10 6.84 14.91
C ILE A 154 9.33 5.96 14.70
N LEU A 155 10.22 6.39 13.80
CA LEU A 155 11.47 5.69 13.50
C LEU A 155 12.63 6.35 14.25
N SER A 156 13.37 5.54 15.02
CA SER A 156 14.56 6.02 15.74
C SER A 156 15.78 5.81 14.87
N THR A 157 16.24 6.89 14.21
CA THR A 157 17.40 6.83 13.31
C THR A 157 17.98 8.21 13.06
N ASP A 158 19.29 8.25 12.75
CA ASP A 158 20.01 9.42 12.24
C ASP A 158 20.44 9.21 10.77
N ASN A 159 20.09 8.07 10.17
CA ASN A 159 20.46 7.72 8.81
C ASN A 159 19.43 8.26 7.81
N GLU A 160 19.89 9.12 6.88
CA GLU A 160 19.05 9.73 5.84
C GLU A 160 18.45 8.69 4.89
N ASP A 161 19.19 7.64 4.55
CA ASP A 161 18.74 6.60 3.64
C ASP A 161 17.59 5.78 4.27
N GLU A 162 17.69 5.47 5.57
CA GLU A 162 16.61 4.82 6.30
C GLU A 162 15.34 5.67 6.37
N ILE A 163 15.48 6.98 6.54
CA ILE A 163 14.36 7.92 6.55
C ILE A 163 13.71 7.96 5.15
N GLU A 164 14.51 7.99 4.09
CA GLU A 164 13.97 7.98 2.72
C GLU A 164 13.27 6.66 2.39
N MET A 165 13.85 5.53 2.77
CA MET A 165 13.22 4.21 2.63
C MET A 165 11.91 4.14 3.44
N ALA A 166 11.91 4.64 4.69
CA ALA A 166 10.70 4.70 5.50
C ALA A 166 9.60 5.52 4.83
N LYS A 167 9.95 6.64 4.18
CA LYS A 167 8.98 7.45 3.42
C LYS A 167 8.37 6.70 2.24
N GLN A 168 9.15 5.90 1.54
CA GLN A 168 8.63 5.08 0.43
C GLN A 168 7.56 4.11 0.93
N HIS A 169 7.68 3.58 2.15
CA HIS A 169 6.65 2.75 2.79
C HIS A 169 5.37 3.51 3.18
N LEU A 170 5.45 4.84 3.30
CA LEU A 170 4.28 5.68 3.58
C LEU A 170 3.51 6.06 2.32
N GLN A 171 4.16 6.03 1.16
CA GLN A 171 3.52 6.40 -0.08
C GLN A 171 2.49 5.35 -0.46
N ILE A 172 1.25 5.80 -0.62
CA ILE A 172 0.21 5.00 -1.25
C ILE A 172 0.60 4.91 -2.72
N THR A 173 1.00 3.72 -3.16
CA THR A 173 1.24 3.50 -4.58
C THR A 173 -0.08 3.61 -5.32
N LYS A 174 -0.12 4.48 -6.32
CA LYS A 174 -1.28 4.66 -7.18
C LYS A 174 -0.85 4.52 -8.64
N PHE A 175 -1.43 3.54 -9.31
CA PHE A 175 -1.30 3.40 -10.77
C PHE A 175 -2.29 4.34 -11.46
N PRO A 176 -1.87 5.13 -12.46
CA PRO A 176 -2.79 5.95 -13.25
C PRO A 176 -3.64 5.03 -14.14
N MET A 177 -4.79 4.62 -13.62
CA MET A 177 -5.72 3.77 -14.38
C MET A 177 -6.32 4.57 -15.53
N LYS A 178 -6.36 3.93 -16.68
CA LYS A 178 -6.87 4.48 -17.94
C LYS A 178 -7.94 3.56 -18.53
N VAL A 179 -8.77 4.12 -19.38
CA VAL A 179 -9.73 3.35 -20.16
C VAL A 179 -9.00 2.65 -21.29
N ALA A 180 -9.11 1.33 -21.33
CA ALA A 180 -8.60 0.48 -22.40
C ALA A 180 -9.79 -0.02 -23.23
N LYS A 181 -9.85 0.36 -24.52
CA LYS A 181 -10.90 -0.07 -25.45
C LYS A 181 -10.49 -1.37 -26.12
N ILE A 182 -11.30 -2.41 -26.01
CA ILE A 182 -11.07 -3.70 -26.67
C ILE A 182 -11.23 -3.53 -28.19
N VAL A 183 -10.18 -3.86 -28.92
CA VAL A 183 -10.16 -3.76 -30.40
C VAL A 183 -10.12 -5.11 -31.10
N GLN A 184 -9.74 -6.17 -30.38
CA GLN A 184 -9.75 -7.53 -30.91
C GLN A 184 -9.95 -8.56 -29.78
N VAL A 185 -10.73 -9.59 -30.10
CA VAL A 185 -10.93 -10.79 -29.27
C VAL A 185 -10.69 -12.01 -30.15
N LYS A 186 -9.81 -12.93 -29.73
CA LYS A 186 -9.44 -14.11 -30.52
C LYS A 186 -9.10 -15.29 -29.63
N ASP A 187 -9.68 -16.46 -29.90
CA ASP A 187 -9.25 -17.71 -29.27
C ASP A 187 -7.90 -18.16 -29.87
N VAL A 188 -6.95 -18.53 -29.03
CA VAL A 188 -5.57 -18.81 -29.43
C VAL A 188 -5.11 -20.25 -29.10
N GLY A 189 -6.07 -21.14 -28.90
CA GLY A 189 -5.80 -22.56 -28.60
C GLY A 189 -5.56 -22.80 -27.10
N THR A 190 -4.72 -23.79 -26.80
CA THR A 190 -4.35 -24.17 -25.42
C THR A 190 -2.92 -23.77 -25.12
N GLY A 191 -2.70 -23.39 -23.87
CA GLY A 191 -1.37 -23.05 -23.38
C GLY A 191 -1.37 -22.97 -21.85
N GLU A 192 -0.22 -22.68 -21.28
CA GLU A 192 -0.03 -22.60 -19.85
C GLU A 192 -0.45 -21.23 -19.31
N ARG A 193 -1.29 -21.23 -18.30
CA ARG A 193 -1.73 -20.04 -17.58
C ARG A 193 -1.37 -20.14 -16.10
N VAL A 194 -1.18 -18.99 -15.48
CA VAL A 194 -0.82 -18.83 -14.07
C VAL A 194 -2.03 -18.35 -13.27
N CYS A 195 -2.35 -19.08 -12.20
CA CYS A 195 -3.14 -18.54 -11.08
C CYS A 195 -2.21 -18.07 -9.98
N VAL A 196 -2.40 -16.85 -9.52
CA VAL A 196 -1.71 -16.28 -8.38
C VAL A 196 -2.66 -16.32 -7.18
N ASP A 197 -2.35 -17.15 -6.18
CA ASP A 197 -3.06 -17.19 -4.91
C ASP A 197 -2.29 -16.35 -3.89
N THR A 198 -2.90 -15.28 -3.41
CA THR A 198 -2.29 -14.40 -2.41
C THR A 198 -2.63 -14.82 -0.98
N THR A 199 -1.84 -14.39 -0.02
CA THR A 199 -2.12 -14.57 1.42
C THR A 199 -3.16 -13.57 1.95
N SER A 200 -3.70 -12.71 1.08
CA SER A 200 -4.70 -11.70 1.41
C SER A 200 -5.97 -11.90 0.60
N MET A 201 -7.12 -11.65 1.21
CA MET A 201 -8.38 -11.58 0.49
C MET A 201 -8.46 -10.30 -0.33
N MET A 202 -9.10 -10.36 -1.48
CA MET A 202 -9.37 -9.24 -2.38
C MET A 202 -10.87 -8.94 -2.43
N SER A 203 -11.18 -7.65 -2.52
CA SER A 203 -12.54 -7.16 -2.67
C SER A 203 -12.97 -7.12 -4.12
N LEU A 204 -14.27 -6.89 -4.35
CA LEU A 204 -14.82 -6.66 -5.68
C LEU A 204 -14.16 -5.41 -6.31
N GLY A 205 -13.74 -5.50 -7.56
CA GLY A 205 -13.02 -4.43 -8.26
C GLY A 205 -11.51 -4.39 -7.99
N GLU A 206 -10.97 -5.31 -7.19
CA GLU A 206 -9.53 -5.49 -7.01
C GLU A 206 -8.99 -6.62 -7.89
N GLY A 207 -7.72 -6.50 -8.27
CA GLY A 207 -7.03 -7.50 -9.08
C GLY A 207 -5.54 -7.23 -9.24
N ILE A 208 -4.94 -7.83 -10.27
CA ILE A 208 -3.53 -7.66 -10.61
C ILE A 208 -3.43 -7.06 -12.03
N LEU A 209 -2.48 -6.14 -12.24
CA LEU A 209 -2.16 -5.61 -13.56
C LEU A 209 -1.35 -6.63 -14.33
N VAL A 210 -1.85 -7.03 -15.51
CA VAL A 210 -1.22 -8.05 -16.36
C VAL A 210 -1.26 -7.63 -17.82
N GLY A 211 -0.19 -7.86 -18.57
CA GLY A 211 -0.11 -7.59 -20.00
C GLY A 211 1.02 -8.35 -20.70
N SER A 212 0.94 -8.43 -22.02
CA SER A 212 2.02 -9.00 -22.85
C SER A 212 3.16 -8.01 -23.08
N LYS A 213 2.96 -6.75 -22.72
CA LYS A 213 3.98 -5.69 -22.75
C LYS A 213 4.21 -5.16 -21.36
N SER A 214 5.45 -4.78 -21.06
CA SER A 214 5.85 -4.26 -19.75
C SER A 214 5.24 -2.87 -19.45
N ASN A 215 4.87 -2.13 -20.48
CA ASN A 215 4.30 -0.78 -20.41
C ASN A 215 2.78 -0.72 -20.72
N PHE A 216 2.14 -1.86 -20.97
CA PHE A 216 0.70 -1.96 -21.24
C PHE A 216 0.09 -3.16 -20.52
N MET A 217 -0.80 -2.93 -19.57
CA MET A 217 -1.42 -3.96 -18.75
C MET A 217 -2.91 -3.69 -18.56
N LEU A 218 -3.72 -4.74 -18.48
CA LEU A 218 -5.12 -4.67 -18.09
C LEU A 218 -5.29 -5.12 -16.63
N LEU A 219 -6.31 -4.60 -15.96
CA LEU A 219 -6.63 -5.01 -14.58
C LEU A 219 -7.44 -6.31 -14.63
N VAL A 220 -6.75 -7.42 -14.33
CA VAL A 220 -7.36 -8.76 -14.22
C VAL A 220 -7.96 -8.91 -12.84
N HIS A 221 -9.28 -9.09 -12.78
CA HIS A 221 -10.05 -9.17 -11.55
C HIS A 221 -9.77 -10.46 -10.78
N ASN A 222 -9.89 -10.41 -9.47
CA ASN A 222 -9.83 -11.61 -8.62
C ASN A 222 -11.06 -12.51 -8.80
N GLU A 223 -10.98 -13.77 -8.34
CA GLU A 223 -12.07 -14.75 -8.42
C GLU A 223 -13.07 -14.62 -7.25
N SER A 224 -13.34 -13.41 -6.71
CA SER A 224 -14.35 -13.21 -5.64
C SER A 224 -15.78 -13.42 -6.11
N VAL A 225 -16.02 -13.35 -7.42
CA VAL A 225 -17.31 -13.67 -8.02
C VAL A 225 -17.28 -15.11 -8.52
N GLY A 226 -18.02 -15.97 -7.87
CA GLY A 226 -18.18 -17.36 -8.30
C GLY A 226 -19.05 -17.50 -9.56
N SER A 227 -19.34 -18.75 -9.90
CA SER A 227 -20.34 -19.14 -10.91
C SER A 227 -21.23 -20.25 -10.31
N SER A 228 -22.23 -20.70 -11.08
CA SER A 228 -23.05 -21.86 -10.69
C SER A 228 -22.23 -23.15 -10.44
N PHE A 229 -21.02 -23.21 -10.98
CA PHE A 229 -20.14 -24.38 -10.90
C PHE A 229 -18.88 -24.17 -10.07
N THR A 230 -18.62 -22.94 -9.62
CA THR A 230 -17.34 -22.62 -8.95
C THR A 230 -17.58 -21.67 -7.77
N SER A 231 -17.16 -22.10 -6.59
CA SER A 231 -17.19 -21.25 -5.39
C SER A 231 -16.24 -20.04 -5.54
N PRO A 232 -16.57 -18.88 -4.95
CA PRO A 232 -15.70 -17.72 -4.90
C PRO A 232 -14.33 -18.04 -4.29
N ARG A 233 -13.28 -17.44 -4.86
CA ARG A 233 -11.90 -17.52 -4.37
C ARG A 233 -11.30 -16.12 -4.29
N PRO A 234 -11.68 -15.31 -3.31
CA PRO A 234 -11.27 -13.91 -3.24
C PRO A 234 -9.77 -13.70 -3.00
N PHE A 235 -9.01 -14.75 -2.79
CA PHE A 235 -7.55 -14.73 -2.69
C PHE A 235 -6.84 -15.02 -4.03
N ARG A 236 -7.59 -15.36 -5.11
CA ARG A 236 -7.01 -15.79 -6.38
C ARG A 236 -7.23 -14.79 -7.50
N VAL A 237 -6.17 -14.57 -8.29
CA VAL A 237 -6.26 -14.00 -9.63
C VAL A 237 -5.79 -15.03 -10.65
N ASN A 238 -6.64 -15.39 -11.62
CA ASN A 238 -6.25 -16.15 -12.80
C ASN A 238 -5.61 -15.16 -13.78
N ALA A 239 -4.30 -14.97 -13.61
CA ALA A 239 -3.60 -13.80 -14.09
C ALA A 239 -3.36 -13.80 -15.62
N GLY A 240 -3.19 -14.99 -16.23
CA GLY A 240 -2.99 -15.10 -17.66
C GLY A 240 -1.85 -16.04 -18.07
N ALA A 241 -1.41 -15.97 -19.31
CA ALA A 241 -0.37 -16.83 -19.86
C ALA A 241 0.97 -16.63 -19.15
N VAL A 242 1.77 -17.68 -19.05
CA VAL A 242 3.03 -17.74 -18.29
C VAL A 242 4.03 -16.63 -18.62
N TYR A 243 4.04 -16.14 -19.86
CA TYR A 243 4.95 -15.10 -20.34
C TYR A 243 4.44 -13.66 -20.10
N CYS A 244 3.19 -13.49 -19.70
CA CYS A 244 2.67 -12.16 -19.41
C CYS A 244 3.41 -11.52 -18.23
N TYR A 245 3.55 -10.19 -18.31
CA TYR A 245 4.18 -9.39 -17.26
C TYR A 245 3.18 -8.96 -16.20
N THR A 246 3.69 -8.77 -14.99
CA THR A 246 3.07 -7.98 -13.93
C THR A 246 4.09 -7.04 -13.30
N ILE A 247 3.64 -5.92 -12.72
CA ILE A 247 4.48 -5.00 -11.96
C ILE A 247 4.53 -5.47 -10.51
N VAL A 248 5.73 -5.55 -9.94
CA VAL A 248 5.94 -5.97 -8.54
C VAL A 248 6.39 -4.79 -7.66
N PRO A 249 6.31 -4.90 -6.32
CA PRO A 249 6.56 -3.81 -5.39
C PRO A 249 7.94 -3.15 -5.44
N ASP A 250 8.97 -3.82 -5.97
CA ASP A 250 10.29 -3.24 -6.19
C ASP A 250 10.36 -2.32 -7.43
N GLY A 251 9.23 -2.07 -8.10
CA GLY A 251 9.12 -1.23 -9.30
C GLY A 251 9.49 -1.93 -10.59
N LYS A 252 9.90 -3.21 -10.54
CA LYS A 252 10.23 -4.02 -11.71
C LYS A 252 8.99 -4.70 -12.30
N THR A 253 9.16 -5.23 -13.50
CA THR A 253 8.23 -6.21 -14.06
C THR A 253 8.82 -7.61 -13.91
N ARG A 254 7.94 -8.60 -13.71
CA ARG A 254 8.26 -10.01 -13.74
C ARG A 254 7.29 -10.75 -14.65
N TYR A 255 7.75 -11.83 -15.25
CA TYR A 255 6.85 -12.78 -15.87
C TYR A 255 5.97 -13.45 -14.82
N LEU A 256 4.74 -13.79 -15.18
CA LEU A 256 3.85 -14.52 -14.27
C LEU A 256 4.45 -15.87 -13.84
N SER A 257 5.22 -16.52 -14.72
CA SER A 257 5.92 -17.77 -14.43
C SER A 257 7.04 -17.65 -13.39
N GLU A 258 7.55 -16.44 -13.13
CA GLU A 258 8.59 -16.20 -12.14
C GLU A 258 8.02 -15.98 -10.72
N LEU A 259 6.68 -15.87 -10.60
CA LEU A 259 6.05 -15.69 -9.31
C LEU A 259 5.98 -17.00 -8.55
N GLU A 260 6.54 -17.01 -7.35
CA GLU A 260 6.56 -18.15 -6.45
C GLU A 260 6.06 -17.79 -5.05
N SER A 261 5.91 -18.78 -4.20
CA SER A 261 5.53 -18.57 -2.79
C SER A 261 6.55 -17.64 -2.10
N GLY A 262 6.06 -16.57 -1.48
CA GLY A 262 6.88 -15.51 -0.88
C GLY A 262 7.16 -14.32 -1.79
N SER A 263 6.89 -14.40 -3.11
CA SER A 263 6.95 -13.22 -4.00
C SER A 263 5.94 -12.17 -3.57
N GLU A 264 6.26 -10.89 -3.74
CA GLU A 264 5.32 -9.80 -3.53
C GLU A 264 4.68 -9.38 -4.85
N VAL A 265 3.38 -9.04 -4.82
CA VAL A 265 2.61 -8.50 -5.94
C VAL A 265 1.79 -7.28 -5.51
N TRP A 266 1.41 -6.43 -6.47
CA TRP A 266 0.44 -5.36 -6.22
C TRP A 266 -0.99 -5.87 -6.43
N ILE A 267 -1.84 -5.74 -5.41
CA ILE A 267 -3.28 -5.78 -5.58
C ILE A 267 -3.73 -4.34 -5.85
N VAL A 268 -4.37 -4.13 -6.97
CA VAL A 268 -4.80 -2.81 -7.46
C VAL A 268 -6.31 -2.75 -7.53
N ASN A 269 -6.90 -1.66 -7.04
CA ASN A 269 -8.34 -1.41 -7.16
C ASN A 269 -8.68 -0.56 -8.38
N LYS A 270 -9.96 -0.34 -8.63
CA LYS A 270 -10.44 0.43 -9.79
C LYS A 270 -9.99 1.89 -9.81
N GLU A 271 -9.69 2.50 -8.66
CA GLU A 271 -9.12 3.84 -8.55
C GLU A 271 -7.60 3.87 -8.76
N GLY A 272 -6.98 2.71 -8.94
CA GLY A 272 -5.54 2.54 -9.09
C GLY A 272 -4.78 2.49 -7.76
N LEU A 273 -5.46 2.56 -6.62
CA LEU A 273 -4.80 2.41 -5.33
C LEU A 273 -4.27 0.98 -5.21
N ALA A 274 -3.00 0.87 -4.86
CA ALA A 274 -2.31 -0.40 -4.78
C ALA A 274 -1.86 -0.72 -3.36
N ARG A 275 -2.03 -1.97 -2.98
CA ARG A 275 -1.50 -2.53 -1.74
C ARG A 275 -0.64 -3.76 -2.04
N LYS A 276 0.40 -3.97 -1.25
CA LYS A 276 1.26 -5.14 -1.35
C LYS A 276 0.52 -6.39 -0.84
N ALA A 277 0.73 -7.50 -1.53
CA ALA A 277 0.31 -8.82 -1.08
C ALA A 277 1.40 -9.85 -1.36
N THR A 278 1.51 -10.83 -0.48
CA THR A 278 2.43 -11.95 -0.67
C THR A 278 1.74 -13.06 -1.44
N VAL A 279 2.42 -13.63 -2.42
CA VAL A 279 1.99 -14.85 -3.12
C VAL A 279 2.14 -16.03 -2.18
N GLY A 280 1.05 -16.68 -1.86
CA GLY A 280 1.05 -17.92 -1.08
C GLY A 280 1.29 -19.14 -1.97
N ARG A 281 0.82 -19.09 -3.22
CA ARG A 281 0.98 -20.15 -4.21
C ARG A 281 0.86 -19.61 -5.62
N SER A 282 1.73 -20.03 -6.52
CA SER A 282 1.58 -19.90 -7.96
C SER A 282 1.21 -21.26 -8.55
N LYS A 283 0.18 -21.30 -9.40
CA LYS A 283 -0.30 -22.54 -10.01
C LYS A 283 -0.34 -22.42 -11.53
N ILE A 284 0.45 -23.23 -12.21
CA ILE A 284 0.55 -23.27 -13.67
C ILE A 284 -0.21 -24.48 -14.20
N GLU A 285 -1.13 -24.28 -15.14
CA GLU A 285 -1.93 -25.35 -15.74
C GLU A 285 -2.23 -25.03 -17.21
N THR A 286 -2.22 -26.07 -18.04
CA THR A 286 -2.65 -25.97 -19.46
C THR A 286 -4.16 -25.77 -19.53
N ARG A 287 -4.59 -24.71 -20.23
CA ARG A 287 -6.01 -24.31 -20.39
C ARG A 287 -6.27 -23.72 -21.78
N PRO A 288 -7.53 -23.72 -22.25
CA PRO A 288 -7.90 -22.92 -23.40
C PRO A 288 -7.65 -21.44 -23.13
N LEU A 289 -7.05 -20.74 -24.09
CA LEU A 289 -6.63 -19.35 -23.97
C LEU A 289 -7.35 -18.45 -24.99
N ARG A 290 -7.58 -17.21 -24.58
CA ARG A 290 -8.17 -16.13 -25.37
C ARG A 290 -7.28 -14.90 -25.30
N MET A 291 -6.95 -14.35 -26.44
CA MET A 291 -6.24 -13.08 -26.59
C MET A 291 -7.26 -11.93 -26.61
N LEU A 292 -7.01 -10.93 -25.81
CA LEU A 292 -7.66 -9.64 -25.85
C LEU A 292 -6.64 -8.59 -26.25
N ARG A 293 -6.89 -7.86 -27.33
CA ARG A 293 -6.12 -6.69 -27.73
C ARG A 293 -6.92 -5.44 -27.38
N ALA A 294 -6.28 -4.50 -26.73
CA ALA A 294 -6.90 -3.24 -26.34
C ALA A 294 -6.01 -2.05 -26.70
N GLU A 295 -6.62 -0.87 -26.76
CA GLU A 295 -5.94 0.40 -27.00
C GLU A 295 -6.16 1.36 -25.82
N ILE A 296 -5.07 2.01 -25.40
CA ILE A 296 -5.07 3.09 -24.42
C ILE A 296 -4.40 4.30 -25.07
N GLU A 297 -5.13 5.39 -25.28
CA GLU A 297 -4.58 6.65 -25.84
C GLU A 297 -3.81 6.44 -27.18
N GLY A 298 -4.28 5.52 -28.02
CA GLY A 298 -3.64 5.21 -29.31
C GLY A 298 -2.54 4.15 -29.26
N GLU A 299 -2.10 3.74 -28.08
CA GLU A 299 -1.15 2.64 -27.93
C GLU A 299 -1.88 1.31 -27.74
N ALA A 300 -1.49 0.31 -28.53
CA ALA A 300 -2.09 -1.02 -28.49
C ALA A 300 -1.25 -2.01 -27.66
N GLY A 301 -1.93 -2.82 -26.86
CA GLY A 301 -1.34 -3.93 -26.13
C GLY A 301 -2.25 -5.14 -26.10
N THR A 302 -1.71 -6.27 -25.66
CA THR A 302 -2.44 -7.54 -25.57
C THR A 302 -2.35 -8.12 -24.17
N VAL A 303 -3.34 -8.94 -23.82
CA VAL A 303 -3.26 -9.90 -22.71
C VAL A 303 -3.83 -11.22 -23.18
N ILE A 304 -3.21 -12.32 -22.77
CA ILE A 304 -3.73 -13.67 -23.04
C ILE A 304 -4.19 -14.26 -21.72
N LEU A 305 -5.48 -14.54 -21.62
CA LEU A 305 -6.16 -15.03 -20.43
C LEU A 305 -6.78 -16.42 -20.70
N GLN A 306 -7.07 -17.16 -19.65
CA GLN A 306 -7.86 -18.37 -19.79
C GLN A 306 -9.26 -18.05 -20.31
N ASN A 307 -9.72 -18.78 -21.31
CA ASN A 307 -11.09 -18.67 -21.84
C ASN A 307 -12.05 -19.44 -20.92
N ALA A 308 -12.55 -18.77 -19.88
CA ALA A 308 -13.52 -19.31 -18.94
C ALA A 308 -14.35 -18.18 -18.29
N GLU A 309 -15.60 -18.48 -17.92
CA GLU A 309 -16.56 -17.50 -17.39
C GLU A 309 -16.15 -16.90 -16.03
N THR A 310 -15.30 -17.59 -15.27
CA THR A 310 -14.82 -17.11 -13.97
C THR A 310 -13.67 -16.11 -14.08
N ILE A 311 -13.06 -15.99 -15.27
CA ILE A 311 -11.96 -15.08 -15.53
C ILE A 311 -12.54 -13.75 -15.99
N ARG A 312 -12.16 -12.68 -15.33
CA ARG A 312 -12.79 -11.37 -15.53
C ARG A 312 -11.77 -10.24 -15.62
N LEU A 313 -12.10 -9.23 -16.38
CA LEU A 313 -11.47 -7.91 -16.33
C LEU A 313 -12.33 -6.96 -15.50
N VAL A 314 -11.77 -5.84 -15.10
CA VAL A 314 -12.49 -4.79 -14.38
C VAL A 314 -12.95 -3.74 -15.40
N ALA A 315 -14.26 -3.55 -15.54
CA ALA A 315 -14.85 -2.50 -16.37
C ALA A 315 -14.63 -1.10 -15.78
N THR A 316 -14.88 -0.05 -16.53
CA THR A 316 -14.67 1.34 -16.12
C THR A 316 -15.50 1.76 -14.91
N ASP A 317 -16.67 1.13 -14.69
CA ASP A 317 -17.51 1.31 -13.49
C ASP A 317 -17.05 0.48 -12.27
N GLY A 318 -16.00 -0.32 -12.45
CA GLY A 318 -15.45 -1.21 -11.43
C GLY A 318 -16.09 -2.58 -11.32
N LYS A 319 -17.07 -2.90 -12.19
CA LYS A 319 -17.68 -4.22 -12.22
C LYS A 319 -16.80 -5.23 -12.97
N PRO A 320 -16.82 -6.50 -12.54
CA PRO A 320 -16.13 -7.56 -13.25
C PRO A 320 -16.88 -7.97 -14.52
N VAL A 321 -16.18 -8.05 -15.66
CA VAL A 321 -16.68 -8.51 -16.96
C VAL A 321 -15.97 -9.80 -17.34
N SER A 322 -16.73 -10.87 -17.63
CA SER A 322 -16.15 -12.16 -18.00
C SER A 322 -15.41 -12.09 -19.34
N VAL A 323 -14.23 -12.73 -19.40
CA VAL A 323 -13.45 -12.85 -20.64
C VAL A 323 -14.25 -13.52 -21.77
N THR A 324 -15.21 -14.38 -21.41
CA THR A 324 -16.11 -15.05 -22.41
C THR A 324 -17.17 -14.11 -22.98
N GLU A 325 -17.48 -13.01 -22.25
CA GLU A 325 -18.52 -12.04 -22.63
C GLU A 325 -17.93 -10.77 -23.26
N VAL A 326 -16.63 -10.51 -23.05
CA VAL A 326 -15.93 -9.35 -23.61
C VAL A 326 -16.02 -9.32 -25.12
N LYS A 327 -16.38 -8.16 -25.69
CA LYS A 327 -16.54 -7.89 -27.12
C LYS A 327 -15.68 -6.71 -27.56
N VAL A 328 -15.44 -6.64 -28.87
CA VAL A 328 -14.83 -5.45 -29.48
C VAL A 328 -15.72 -4.23 -29.24
N GLY A 329 -15.11 -3.17 -28.76
CA GLY A 329 -15.76 -1.93 -28.34
C GLY A 329 -15.97 -1.78 -26.85
N ASP A 330 -15.88 -2.87 -26.05
CA ASP A 330 -16.00 -2.80 -24.60
C ASP A 330 -14.83 -2.02 -24.01
N GLU A 331 -15.09 -1.37 -22.87
CA GLU A 331 -14.12 -0.55 -22.14
C GLU A 331 -13.81 -1.17 -20.79
N VAL A 332 -12.52 -1.39 -20.53
CA VAL A 332 -12.00 -1.98 -19.30
C VAL A 332 -10.91 -1.10 -18.71
N LEU A 333 -10.56 -1.32 -17.46
CA LEU A 333 -9.48 -0.60 -16.80
C LEU A 333 -8.13 -1.20 -17.15
N GLY A 334 -7.18 -0.34 -17.48
CA GLY A 334 -5.80 -0.72 -17.76
C GLY A 334 -4.80 0.34 -17.28
N TYR A 335 -3.54 -0.03 -17.39
CA TYR A 335 -2.39 0.81 -17.15
C TYR A 335 -1.57 0.88 -18.43
N GLY A 336 -1.29 2.09 -18.90
CA GLY A 336 -0.46 2.34 -20.08
C GLY A 336 0.49 3.49 -19.82
N LYS A 337 1.77 3.29 -20.13
CA LYS A 337 2.80 4.33 -20.18
C LYS A 337 3.27 4.50 -21.62
N SER A 338 3.44 5.74 -22.07
CA SER A 338 4.12 6.01 -23.34
C SER A 338 5.57 5.55 -23.23
N ALA A 339 5.98 4.75 -24.20
CA ALA A 339 7.29 4.18 -24.52
C ALA A 339 8.44 4.43 -23.52
N ALA A 340 8.64 3.50 -22.62
CA ALA A 340 9.96 3.19 -22.10
C ALA A 340 10.12 1.67 -22.16
N GLY A 341 11.19 1.18 -22.80
CA GLY A 341 11.58 -0.21 -22.72
C GLY A 341 11.92 -0.59 -21.29
N ARG A 342 11.99 -1.89 -21.01
CA ARG A 342 12.52 -2.37 -19.73
C ARG A 342 13.66 -3.36 -19.99
N HIS A 343 14.78 -3.14 -19.32
CA HIS A 343 15.91 -4.05 -19.35
C HIS A 343 16.11 -4.68 -17.97
N PHE A 344 16.08 -6.00 -17.88
CA PHE A 344 16.03 -6.73 -16.59
C PHE A 344 14.96 -6.25 -15.62
N GLY A 345 13.77 -5.89 -16.15
CA GLY A 345 12.64 -5.41 -15.37
C GLY A 345 12.73 -3.93 -14.94
N ILE A 346 13.84 -3.24 -15.20
CA ILE A 346 14.05 -1.82 -14.88
C ILE A 346 13.71 -0.98 -16.11
N GLU A 347 13.00 0.15 -15.90
CA GLU A 347 12.64 1.09 -16.97
C GLU A 347 13.88 1.72 -17.58
N VAL A 348 14.01 1.64 -18.91
CA VAL A 348 15.09 2.23 -19.68
C VAL A 348 14.52 2.99 -20.87
N ASP A 349 15.22 4.05 -21.28
CA ASP A 349 14.84 4.86 -22.43
C ASP A 349 15.33 4.17 -23.73
N GLU A 350 14.65 3.09 -24.10
CA GLU A 350 15.01 2.24 -25.23
C GLU A 350 13.77 1.94 -26.07
N TYR A 351 13.95 1.94 -27.40
CA TYR A 351 12.88 1.60 -28.34
C TYR A 351 12.75 0.07 -28.45
N ILE A 352 11.68 -0.49 -27.85
CA ILE A 352 11.37 -1.92 -27.90
C ILE A 352 10.04 -2.13 -28.61
N ILE A 353 10.00 -3.04 -29.58
CA ILE A 353 8.77 -3.50 -30.24
C ILE A 353 8.41 -4.88 -29.68
N GLU A 354 7.35 -4.96 -28.92
CA GLU A 354 6.69 -6.20 -28.51
C GLU A 354 5.41 -6.36 -29.35
N LYS A 355 5.26 -7.50 -30.06
CA LYS A 355 4.14 -7.78 -30.98
C LYS A 355 3.20 -8.82 -30.40
#